data_d6656c049680022bbe2e538f2f6d265c
#
_entry.id   d6656c049680022bbe2e538f2f6d265c
#
_cell.length_a   1.000
_cell.length_b   1.000
_cell.length_c   1.000
_cell.angle_alpha   90.00
_cell.angle_beta   90.00
_cell.angle_gamma   90.00
#
_symmetry.space_group_name_H-M   'P 1'
#
loop_
_entity.id
_entity.type
_entity.pdbx_description
1 polymer ?
#
loop_
_entity_poly.entity_id
_entity_poly.type
_entity_poly.pdbx_seq_one_letter_code
_entity_poly.pdbx_strand_id
1 'polypeptide(L)'
;AKECDKTGQWGSVPADMQAEIRKLISSEIPWQAVLKKFVGFTKRSTRSTSWNKINKKNPMLMPGARKKTTASIALSIDQSGSVSNHELELLFGELQSLTKHTEFTTFHFDCTVDEASETVWKKNRTKAPHRTRGGGTCFTAVKNHAEKNRHRFDGYLILTDGYASD
;
A
#
# COMPACT_ATOMS: atom_id res chain seq x y z
N ALA A 1 4.02 -24.47 13.85
CA ALA A 1 5.26 -24.52 13.07
C ALA A 1 6.20 -23.34 13.39
N LYS A 2 5.76 -22.06 13.22
CA LYS A 2 6.61 -20.88 13.58
C LYS A 2 7.05 -20.88 15.05
N GLU A 3 6.23 -21.36 15.95
CA GLU A 3 6.54 -21.48 17.38
C GLU A 3 7.56 -22.60 17.64
N CYS A 4 7.45 -23.73 16.96
CA CYS A 4 8.41 -24.83 17.03
C CYS A 4 9.79 -24.43 16.50
N ASP A 5 9.84 -23.56 15.49
CA ASP A 5 11.09 -23.07 14.93
C ASP A 5 11.81 -22.08 15.89
N LYS A 6 11.04 -21.26 16.63
CA LYS A 6 11.57 -20.35 17.67
C LYS A 6 12.09 -21.10 18.90
N THR A 7 11.44 -22.19 19.29
CA THR A 7 11.79 -22.95 20.50
C THR A 7 12.74 -24.11 20.21
N GLY A 8 13.03 -24.41 18.94
CA GLY A 8 13.86 -25.53 18.52
C GLY A 8 13.25 -26.91 18.83
N GLN A 9 12.01 -26.97 19.29
CA GLN A 9 11.32 -28.20 19.64
C GLN A 9 10.52 -28.77 18.48
N TRP A 10 11.19 -29.49 17.59
CA TRP A 10 10.57 -30.15 16.44
C TRP A 10 10.09 -31.58 16.70
N GLY A 11 10.28 -32.07 17.97
CA GLY A 11 9.89 -33.41 18.34
C GLY A 11 10.51 -34.50 17.45
N SER A 12 9.70 -35.43 16.96
CA SER A 12 10.11 -36.53 16.12
C SER A 12 10.05 -36.27 14.60
N VAL A 13 9.95 -35.00 14.20
CA VAL A 13 9.86 -34.63 12.76
C VAL A 13 11.21 -34.84 12.07
N PRO A 14 11.29 -35.61 10.96
CA PRO A 14 12.53 -35.81 10.21
C PRO A 14 13.15 -34.50 9.71
N ALA A 15 14.48 -34.45 9.64
CA ALA A 15 15.22 -33.24 9.27
C ALA A 15 14.83 -32.69 7.88
N ASP A 16 14.55 -33.56 6.94
CA ASP A 16 14.11 -33.20 5.59
C ASP A 16 12.76 -32.50 5.61
N MET A 17 11.81 -32.99 6.40
CA MET A 17 10.51 -32.34 6.59
C MET A 17 10.63 -31.01 7.33
N GLN A 18 11.54 -30.90 8.31
CA GLN A 18 11.81 -29.62 8.98
C GLN A 18 12.32 -28.58 7.99
N ALA A 19 13.24 -28.96 7.08
CA ALA A 19 13.76 -28.06 6.04
C ALA A 19 12.67 -27.61 5.07
N GLU A 20 11.75 -28.51 4.69
CA GLU A 20 10.63 -28.21 3.80
C GLU A 20 9.61 -27.29 4.46
N ILE A 21 9.28 -27.54 5.73
CA ILE A 21 8.38 -26.69 6.54
C ILE A 21 9.01 -25.32 6.75
N ARG A 22 10.32 -25.21 7.05
CA ARG A 22 11.03 -23.95 7.13
C ARG A 22 10.98 -23.17 5.83
N LYS A 23 11.17 -23.82 4.72
CA LYS A 23 11.06 -23.22 3.38
C LYS A 23 9.66 -22.69 3.08
N LEU A 24 8.61 -23.40 3.50
CA LEU A 24 7.22 -22.96 3.40
C LEU A 24 6.91 -21.77 4.32
N ILE A 25 7.47 -21.78 5.53
CA ILE A 25 7.30 -20.68 6.51
C ILE A 25 8.08 -19.43 6.09
N SER A 26 9.27 -19.61 5.51
CA SER A 26 10.13 -18.53 5.02
C SER A 26 9.78 -18.02 3.64
N SER A 27 8.76 -18.58 2.99
CA SER A 27 8.22 -18.02 1.76
C SER A 27 7.50 -16.70 2.09
N GLU A 28 8.29 -15.68 2.34
CA GLU A 28 7.78 -14.32 2.46
C GLU A 28 7.13 -13.94 1.14
N ILE A 29 5.83 -13.66 1.20
CA ILE A 29 5.15 -13.10 0.04
C ILE A 29 5.83 -11.77 -0.24
N PRO A 30 6.43 -11.55 -1.43
CA PRO A 30 7.08 -10.27 -1.75
C PRO A 30 5.98 -9.21 -1.89
N TRP A 31 5.54 -8.65 -0.74
CA TRP A 31 4.45 -7.70 -0.67
C TRP A 31 4.67 -6.48 -1.57
N GLN A 32 5.93 -6.11 -1.81
CA GLN A 32 6.30 -5.06 -2.75
C GLN A 32 5.87 -5.40 -4.19
N ALA A 33 6.02 -6.67 -4.60
CA ALA A 33 5.57 -7.12 -5.92
C ALA A 33 4.04 -7.13 -6.01
N VAL A 34 3.36 -7.57 -4.93
CA VAL A 34 1.90 -7.55 -4.82
C VAL A 34 1.38 -6.12 -4.89
N LEU A 35 2.02 -5.19 -4.17
CA LEU A 35 1.66 -3.78 -4.18
C LEU A 35 1.84 -3.14 -5.56
N LYS A 36 2.97 -3.41 -6.24
CA LYS A 36 3.18 -2.96 -7.63
C LYS A 36 2.13 -3.50 -8.59
N LYS A 37 1.75 -4.76 -8.43
CA LYS A 37 0.70 -5.41 -9.23
C LYS A 37 -0.67 -4.77 -8.95
N PHE A 38 -1.01 -4.53 -7.68
CA PHE A 38 -2.24 -3.84 -7.27
C PHE A 38 -2.33 -2.44 -7.89
N VAL A 39 -1.25 -1.65 -7.79
CA VAL A 39 -1.15 -0.33 -8.43
C VAL A 39 -1.34 -0.42 -9.94
N GLY A 40 -0.83 -1.48 -10.57
CA GLY A 40 -1.01 -1.74 -12.00
C GLY A 40 -2.47 -1.96 -12.40
N PHE A 41 -3.23 -2.69 -11.59
CA PHE A 41 -4.64 -2.99 -11.83
C PHE A 41 -5.57 -1.81 -11.58
N THR A 42 -5.28 -0.97 -10.58
CA THR A 42 -6.10 0.18 -10.19
C THR A 42 -6.00 1.38 -11.11
N LYS A 43 -5.14 1.33 -12.13
CA LYS A 43 -4.97 2.45 -13.04
C LYS A 43 -6.21 2.74 -13.88
N ARG A 44 -6.81 3.90 -13.69
CA ARG A 44 -7.86 4.43 -14.58
C ARG A 44 -7.25 5.13 -15.79
N SER A 45 -7.85 4.92 -16.94
CA SER A 45 -7.51 5.63 -18.17
C SER A 45 -8.45 6.82 -18.35
N THR A 46 -7.96 8.01 -18.06
CA THR A 46 -8.70 9.25 -18.35
C THR A 46 -8.37 9.72 -19.76
N ARG A 47 -9.39 10.03 -20.54
CA ARG A 47 -9.25 10.57 -21.88
C ARG A 47 -9.24 12.10 -21.82
N SER A 48 -8.16 12.73 -22.24
CA SER A 48 -8.06 14.17 -22.39
C SER A 48 -7.80 14.53 -23.85
N THR A 49 -8.24 15.69 -24.29
CA THR A 49 -7.93 16.24 -25.61
C THR A 49 -6.71 17.14 -25.51
N SER A 50 -5.85 17.13 -26.52
CA SER A 50 -4.65 17.96 -26.59
C SER A 50 -4.37 18.37 -28.01
N TRP A 51 -4.07 19.66 -28.22
CA TRP A 51 -3.65 20.19 -29.52
C TRP A 51 -2.25 19.72 -29.94
N ASN A 52 -1.45 19.24 -29.00
CA ASN A 52 -0.14 18.65 -29.29
C ASN A 52 -0.22 17.26 -29.94
N LYS A 53 -1.43 16.72 -30.12
CA LYS A 53 -1.66 15.44 -30.77
C LYS A 53 -2.64 15.60 -31.92
N ILE A 54 -2.25 15.11 -33.08
CA ILE A 54 -3.09 15.18 -34.26
C ILE A 54 -4.32 14.29 -34.12
N ASN A 55 -5.48 14.85 -34.43
CA ASN A 55 -6.72 14.09 -34.55
C ASN A 55 -6.71 13.32 -35.87
N LYS A 56 -6.83 11.98 -35.81
CA LYS A 56 -6.77 11.14 -37.02
C LYS A 56 -7.95 11.33 -37.96
N LYS A 57 -9.11 11.81 -37.47
CA LYS A 57 -10.31 12.03 -38.29
C LYS A 57 -10.34 13.43 -38.86
N ASN A 58 -9.97 14.44 -38.09
CA ASN A 58 -9.99 15.85 -38.50
C ASN A 58 -8.69 16.53 -38.03
N PRO A 59 -7.60 16.40 -38.81
CA PRO A 59 -6.25 16.76 -38.34
C PRO A 59 -6.04 18.24 -38.04
N MET A 60 -6.79 19.14 -38.67
CA MET A 60 -6.61 20.60 -38.48
C MET A 60 -7.72 21.26 -37.67
N LEU A 61 -8.86 20.60 -37.49
CA LEU A 61 -10.06 21.19 -36.87
C LEU A 61 -10.29 20.79 -35.44
N MET A 62 -9.72 19.66 -35.00
CA MET A 62 -9.96 19.12 -33.67
C MET A 62 -8.69 18.62 -32.98
N PRO A 63 -8.58 18.81 -31.64
CA PRO A 63 -7.47 18.27 -30.87
C PRO A 63 -7.49 16.74 -30.86
N GLY A 64 -6.32 16.13 -30.81
CA GLY A 64 -6.18 14.67 -30.70
C GLY A 64 -6.46 14.16 -29.28
N ALA A 65 -6.91 12.93 -29.17
CA ALA A 65 -7.16 12.28 -27.88
C ALA A 65 -5.88 11.74 -27.25
N ARG A 66 -5.61 12.10 -26.01
CA ARG A 66 -4.52 11.58 -25.18
C ARG A 66 -5.11 10.75 -24.06
N LYS A 67 -4.65 9.51 -23.94
CA LYS A 67 -4.94 8.69 -22.75
C LYS A 67 -3.92 9.04 -21.68
N LYS A 68 -4.38 9.49 -20.53
CA LYS A 68 -3.56 9.64 -19.32
C LYS A 68 -3.97 8.53 -18.35
N THR A 69 -3.05 7.67 -18.03
CA THR A 69 -3.29 6.60 -17.06
C THR A 69 -2.82 7.08 -15.71
N THR A 70 -3.74 7.30 -14.81
CA THR A 70 -3.46 7.71 -13.42
C THR A 70 -4.15 6.73 -12.48
N ALA A 71 -3.52 6.41 -11.38
CA ALA A 71 -4.16 5.70 -10.28
C ALA A 71 -4.19 6.64 -9.07
N SER A 72 -5.35 6.79 -8.46
CA SER A 72 -5.48 7.45 -7.18
C SER A 72 -5.63 6.36 -6.12
N ILE A 73 -4.59 6.11 -5.36
CA ILE A 73 -4.53 5.04 -4.37
C ILE A 73 -4.43 5.66 -2.98
N ALA A 74 -5.26 5.19 -2.07
CA ALA A 74 -5.16 5.49 -0.65
C ALA A 74 -4.46 4.36 0.09
N LEU A 75 -3.56 4.71 0.98
CA LEU A 75 -2.82 3.79 1.84
C LEU A 75 -3.06 4.19 3.29
N SER A 76 -3.68 3.33 4.08
CA SER A 76 -3.78 3.51 5.53
C SER A 76 -2.62 2.81 6.20
N ILE A 77 -1.87 3.56 7.01
CA ILE A 77 -0.68 3.08 7.73
C ILE A 77 -1.07 2.92 9.19
N ASP A 78 -0.92 1.70 9.69
CA ASP A 78 -1.10 1.37 11.09
C ASP A 78 -0.02 2.04 11.94
N GLN A 79 -0.46 2.77 12.96
CA GLN A 79 0.41 3.41 13.93
C GLN A 79 0.17 2.93 15.36
N SER A 80 -0.48 1.77 15.49
CA SER A 80 -0.71 1.13 16.79
C SER A 80 0.60 0.89 17.54
N GLY A 81 0.48 0.67 18.84
CA GLY A 81 1.64 0.43 19.71
C GLY A 81 2.40 -0.86 19.39
N SER A 82 1.78 -1.82 18.69
CA SER A 82 2.42 -3.06 18.24
C SER A 82 3.45 -2.83 17.12
N VAL A 83 3.24 -1.83 16.28
CA VAL A 83 4.15 -1.51 15.17
C VAL A 83 5.37 -0.76 15.71
N SER A 84 6.55 -1.33 15.58
CA SER A 84 7.79 -0.70 16.01
C SER A 84 8.20 0.47 15.10
N ASN A 85 9.00 1.40 15.62
CA ASN A 85 9.52 2.50 14.82
C ASN A 85 10.40 2.00 13.65
N HIS A 86 11.12 0.91 13.86
CA HIS A 86 11.95 0.31 12.82
C HIS A 86 11.11 -0.27 11.67
N GLU A 87 9.98 -0.91 11.98
CA GLU A 87 9.05 -1.40 10.95
C GLU A 87 8.41 -0.25 10.17
N LEU A 88 8.05 0.84 10.87
CA LEU A 88 7.58 2.05 10.21
C LEU A 88 8.63 2.64 9.26
N GLU A 89 9.90 2.72 9.67
CA GLU A 89 10.98 3.20 8.81
C GLU A 89 11.16 2.35 7.56
N LEU A 90 11.14 1.02 7.71
CA LEU A 90 11.20 0.08 6.58
C LEU A 90 10.01 0.30 5.63
N LEU A 91 8.81 0.40 6.18
CA LEU A 91 7.60 0.65 5.42
C LEU A 91 7.67 1.96 4.64
N PHE A 92 8.09 3.05 5.29
CA PHE A 92 8.25 4.35 4.62
C PHE A 92 9.33 4.32 3.55
N GLY A 93 10.42 3.57 3.75
CA GLY A 93 11.46 3.35 2.74
C GLY A 93 10.89 2.70 1.48
N GLU A 94 10.06 1.68 1.65
CA GLU A 94 9.39 1.01 0.54
C GLU A 94 8.34 1.89 -0.15
N LEU A 95 7.55 2.65 0.63
CA LEU A 95 6.61 3.62 0.08
C LEU A 95 7.34 4.69 -0.75
N GLN A 96 8.51 5.13 -0.30
CA GLN A 96 9.35 6.05 -1.06
C GLN A 96 9.81 5.45 -2.39
N SER A 97 10.14 4.17 -2.41
CA SER A 97 10.44 3.43 -3.64
C SER A 97 9.24 3.42 -4.62
N LEU A 98 8.02 3.29 -4.10
CA LEU A 98 6.79 3.33 -4.89
C LEU A 98 6.49 4.69 -5.52
N THR A 99 6.90 5.80 -4.91
CA THR A 99 6.70 7.14 -5.47
C THR A 99 7.35 7.32 -6.84
N LYS A 100 8.36 6.51 -7.18
CA LYS A 100 8.98 6.48 -8.50
C LYS A 100 8.01 6.02 -9.60
N HIS A 101 7.01 5.21 -9.22
CA HIS A 101 6.10 4.56 -10.16
C HIS A 101 4.70 5.15 -10.17
N THR A 102 4.21 5.65 -9.01
CA THR A 102 2.84 6.15 -8.88
C THR A 102 2.73 7.21 -7.78
N GLU A 103 1.67 8.01 -7.86
CA GLU A 103 1.28 8.92 -6.80
C GLU A 103 0.22 8.23 -5.94
N PHE A 104 0.28 8.42 -4.64
CA PHE A 104 -0.66 7.86 -3.68
C PHE A 104 -0.85 8.79 -2.48
N THR A 105 -1.93 8.59 -1.76
CA THR A 105 -2.25 9.36 -0.54
C THR A 105 -2.15 8.43 0.66
N THR A 106 -1.44 8.85 1.70
CA THR A 106 -1.37 8.10 2.95
C THR A 106 -2.22 8.74 4.03
N PHE A 107 -2.80 7.89 4.86
CA PHE A 107 -3.52 8.23 6.09
C PHE A 107 -2.93 7.41 7.24
N HIS A 108 -2.81 8.00 8.40
CA HIS A 108 -2.44 7.29 9.61
C HIS A 108 -3.72 6.84 10.34
N PHE A 109 -3.70 5.66 10.90
CA PHE A 109 -4.81 5.18 11.71
C PHE A 109 -4.32 4.42 12.95
N ASP A 110 -5.15 4.42 13.96
CA ASP A 110 -5.10 3.59 15.15
C ASP A 110 -6.52 3.07 15.43
N CYS A 111 -7.18 3.45 16.52
CA CYS A 111 -8.61 3.21 16.72
C CYS A 111 -9.49 4.07 15.81
N THR A 112 -8.95 5.17 15.26
CA THR A 112 -9.63 6.09 14.34
C THR A 112 -8.69 6.48 13.21
N VAL A 113 -9.26 6.85 12.04
CA VAL A 113 -8.46 7.40 10.94
C VAL A 113 -8.23 8.89 11.17
N ASP A 114 -6.97 9.31 11.13
CA ASP A 114 -6.59 10.70 11.25
C ASP A 114 -6.65 11.38 9.88
N GLU A 115 -7.76 12.06 9.59
CA GLU A 115 -7.92 12.81 8.33
C GLU A 115 -6.92 13.98 8.22
N ALA A 116 -6.42 14.51 9.34
CA ALA A 116 -5.41 15.57 9.36
C ALA A 116 -4.02 15.05 8.94
N SER A 117 -3.78 13.74 9.04
CA SER A 117 -2.55 13.10 8.59
C SER A 117 -2.48 12.88 7.08
N GLU A 118 -3.52 13.29 6.34
CA GLU A 118 -3.58 13.12 4.87
C GLU A 118 -2.31 13.66 4.22
N THR A 119 -1.57 12.78 3.59
CA THR A 119 -0.31 13.10 2.96
C THR A 119 -0.28 12.60 1.54
N VAL A 120 -0.23 13.52 0.57
CA VAL A 120 -0.11 13.18 -0.85
C VAL A 120 1.36 12.98 -1.21
N TRP A 121 1.68 11.76 -1.62
CA TRP A 121 3.00 11.37 -2.11
C TRP A 121 3.08 11.57 -3.61
N LYS A 122 3.90 12.53 -4.03
CA LYS A 122 4.15 12.83 -5.44
C LYS A 122 5.51 12.30 -5.86
N LYS A 123 5.64 12.03 -7.15
CA LYS A 123 6.88 11.57 -7.76
C LYS A 123 8.07 12.44 -7.35
N ASN A 124 9.15 11.81 -6.88
CA ASN A 124 10.39 12.44 -6.45
C ASN A 124 10.28 13.39 -5.24
N ARG A 125 9.23 13.30 -4.43
CA ARG A 125 9.19 13.97 -3.13
C ARG A 125 9.38 12.98 -2.01
N THR A 126 10.42 13.18 -1.22
CA THR A 126 10.68 12.43 0.01
C THR A 126 9.96 13.09 1.18
N LYS A 127 9.36 12.29 2.03
CA LYS A 127 8.83 12.74 3.32
C LYS A 127 9.45 11.88 4.41
N ALA A 128 9.80 12.51 5.51
CA ALA A 128 10.29 11.80 6.69
C ALA A 128 9.15 11.01 7.35
N PRO A 129 9.43 9.80 7.84
CA PRO A 129 8.48 9.05 8.64
C PRO A 129 8.13 9.87 9.88
N HIS A 130 6.85 9.97 10.17
CA HIS A 130 6.36 10.67 11.37
C HIS A 130 5.29 9.84 12.04
N ARG A 131 5.53 9.50 13.31
CA ARG A 131 4.55 8.83 14.15
C ARG A 131 3.68 9.90 14.81
N THR A 132 2.38 9.84 14.58
CA THR A 132 1.43 10.79 15.13
C THR A 132 0.62 10.22 16.27
N ARG A 133 0.52 8.88 16.35
CA ARG A 133 -0.35 8.17 17.29
C ARG A 133 0.29 6.88 17.83
N GLY A 134 -0.35 6.21 18.77
CA GLY A 134 0.15 4.99 19.40
C GLY A 134 -0.93 4.26 20.19
N GLY A 135 -2.15 4.21 19.66
CA GLY A 135 -3.29 3.52 20.27
C GLY A 135 -3.39 2.03 19.87
N GLY A 136 -4.59 1.47 19.97
CA GLY A 136 -4.92 0.13 19.46
C GLY A 136 -5.24 0.17 17.96
N THR A 137 -5.56 -1.00 17.38
CA THR A 137 -5.90 -1.12 15.96
C THR A 137 -7.39 -1.39 15.78
N CYS A 138 -8.09 -0.58 14.95
CA CYS A 138 -9.50 -0.79 14.61
C CYS A 138 -9.71 -0.73 13.09
N PHE A 139 -9.95 -1.88 12.47
CA PHE A 139 -10.17 -1.96 11.02
C PHE A 139 -11.53 -1.41 10.58
N THR A 140 -12.53 -1.41 11.47
CA THR A 140 -13.86 -0.85 11.18
C THR A 140 -13.79 0.64 10.86
N ALA A 141 -12.94 1.39 11.58
CA ALA A 141 -12.73 2.82 11.29
C ALA A 141 -12.12 3.04 9.90
N VAL A 142 -11.16 2.20 9.51
CA VAL A 142 -10.52 2.26 8.19
C VAL A 142 -11.51 1.90 7.09
N LYS A 143 -12.36 0.87 7.29
CA LYS A 143 -13.41 0.48 6.36
C LYS A 143 -14.39 1.64 6.12
N ASN A 144 -14.90 2.25 7.18
CA ASN A 144 -15.85 3.37 7.09
C ASN A 144 -15.20 4.58 6.37
N HIS A 145 -13.92 4.86 6.64
CA HIS A 145 -13.18 5.90 5.94
C HIS A 145 -13.02 5.58 4.44
N ALA A 146 -12.73 4.33 4.09
CA ALA A 146 -12.61 3.90 2.70
C ALA A 146 -13.96 4.01 1.96
N GLU A 147 -15.07 3.63 2.60
CA GLU A 147 -16.42 3.75 2.03
C GLU A 147 -16.80 5.22 1.80
N LYS A 148 -16.52 6.09 2.77
CA LYS A 148 -16.75 7.54 2.66
C LYS A 148 -15.99 8.16 1.48
N ASN A 149 -14.77 7.70 1.22
CA ASN A 149 -13.87 8.23 0.21
C ASN A 149 -13.79 7.40 -1.09
N ARG A 150 -14.69 6.44 -1.30
CA ARG A 150 -14.65 5.54 -2.47
C ARG A 150 -14.69 6.23 -3.83
N HIS A 151 -15.22 7.45 -3.90
CA HIS A 151 -15.27 8.25 -5.12
C HIS A 151 -13.97 9.01 -5.41
N ARG A 152 -13.11 9.22 -4.38
CA ARG A 152 -11.82 9.90 -4.50
C ARG A 152 -10.70 8.96 -4.94
N PHE A 153 -10.78 7.70 -4.50
CA PHE A 153 -9.71 6.73 -4.68
C PHE A 153 -10.16 5.54 -5.54
N ASP A 154 -9.27 5.09 -6.40
CA ASP A 154 -9.47 3.92 -7.27
C ASP A 154 -9.16 2.61 -6.56
N GLY A 155 -8.34 2.68 -5.52
CA GLY A 155 -7.96 1.56 -4.67
C GLY A 155 -7.62 2.02 -3.26
N TYR A 156 -7.89 1.17 -2.27
CA TYR A 156 -7.58 1.38 -0.88
C TYR A 156 -6.77 0.20 -0.34
N LEU A 157 -5.68 0.47 0.33
CA LEU A 157 -4.80 -0.53 0.90
C LEU A 157 -4.53 -0.22 2.37
N ILE A 158 -4.44 -1.24 3.19
CA ILE A 158 -4.10 -1.16 4.60
C ILE A 158 -2.75 -1.82 4.80
N LEU A 159 -1.84 -1.12 5.47
CA LEU A 159 -0.53 -1.60 5.87
C LEU A 159 -0.51 -1.72 7.39
N THR A 160 -0.41 -2.95 7.88
CA THR A 160 -0.48 -3.30 9.30
C THR A 160 0.39 -4.53 9.56
N ASP A 161 0.79 -4.75 10.79
CA ASP A 161 1.43 -5.99 11.26
C ASP A 161 0.43 -7.14 11.45
N GLY A 162 -0.89 -6.84 11.34
CA GLY A 162 -1.96 -7.83 11.46
C GLY A 162 -2.40 -8.13 12.89
N TYR A 163 -1.87 -7.45 13.88
CA TYR A 163 -2.33 -7.58 15.26
C TYR A 163 -3.47 -6.60 15.52
N ALA A 164 -4.70 -7.09 15.52
CA ALA A 164 -5.88 -6.33 15.95
C ALA A 164 -6.59 -7.10 17.03
N SER A 165 -7.00 -6.41 18.09
CA SER A 165 -7.95 -6.90 19.07
C SER A 165 -9.34 -6.44 18.64
N ASP A 166 -10.02 -7.24 17.83
CA ASP A 166 -11.46 -7.09 17.60
C ASP A 166 -12.24 -7.76 18.74
#